data_21f4a47ee40336a4fe32cdd55648155d
#
_entry.id   21f4a47ee40336a4fe32cdd55648155d
#
_cell.length_a   1.000
_cell.length_b   1.000
_cell.length_c   1.000
_cell.angle_alpha   90.00
_cell.angle_beta   90.00
_cell.angle_gamma   90.00
#
_symmetry.space_group_name_H-M   'P 1'
#
loop_
_entity.id
_entity.type
_entity.pdbx_description
1 polymer ?
#
loop_
_entity_poly.entity_id
_entity_poly.type
_entity_poly.pdbx_seq_one_letter_code
_entity_poly.pdbx_strand_id
1 'polypeptide(L)'
;SAGSPAAREYRISADDAVITVEGSTSNSRIVVTGNNVTINLNAVSMLLDDCNGSPIEIAANKTATIVLSGENQMTAFAAGPGILVNQGATLTIQGSSDAALTVYGAKQDEMYDGGDASAALACGYAGIGGPNHSYDGPFDYTGTIRIESGIINAYGFDYGAGIGGGDYSSGGNIEILGGQVTAINAPVDINDWTSKSASGIGGSQGMHSGKIAISGDTTVVNAQGSYACAGIGGSQSDITITNGATVTARGGESAAGIGGYDQNKGASTITITGGAKVTAFGGKEASGIGQGENSRAV
;
A
#
# COMPACT_ATOMS: atom_id res chain seq x y z
N SER A 1 -12.33 22.14 -23.61
CA SER A 1 -12.35 21.47 -22.33
C SER A 1 -11.66 22.40 -21.33
N ALA A 2 -12.38 22.89 -20.32
CA ALA A 2 -11.76 23.56 -19.20
C ALA A 2 -10.92 22.46 -18.49
N GLY A 3 -9.60 22.68 -18.37
CA GLY A 3 -8.74 21.76 -17.63
C GLY A 3 -9.27 21.59 -16.20
N SER A 4 -9.21 20.37 -15.68
CA SER A 4 -9.55 20.09 -14.29
C SER A 4 -8.83 21.07 -13.36
N PRO A 5 -9.49 21.64 -12.34
CA PRO A 5 -8.83 22.56 -11.43
C PRO A 5 -7.68 21.83 -10.71
N ALA A 6 -6.54 22.48 -10.62
CA ALA A 6 -5.43 21.92 -9.84
C ALA A 6 -5.85 21.78 -8.37
N ALA A 7 -5.42 20.68 -7.72
CA ALA A 7 -5.65 20.51 -6.28
C ALA A 7 -5.07 21.70 -5.50
N ARG A 8 -5.78 22.14 -4.47
CA ARG A 8 -5.23 23.11 -3.53
C ARG A 8 -4.19 22.40 -2.67
N GLU A 9 -2.94 22.79 -2.80
CA GLU A 9 -1.83 22.19 -2.08
C GLU A 9 -1.49 22.99 -0.80
N TYR A 10 -1.42 22.27 0.32
CA TYR A 10 -0.91 22.76 1.60
C TYR A 10 0.45 22.14 1.87
N ARG A 11 1.50 22.92 1.72
CA ARG A 11 2.89 22.46 1.89
C ARG A 11 3.38 22.72 3.31
N ILE A 12 3.84 21.66 3.98
CA ILE A 12 4.40 21.73 5.32
C ILE A 12 5.91 21.56 5.19
N SER A 13 6.62 22.67 5.26
CA SER A 13 8.08 22.74 5.03
C SER A 13 8.92 22.93 6.29
N ALA A 14 8.31 23.31 7.41
CA ALA A 14 9.03 23.45 8.67
C ALA A 14 9.28 22.07 9.28
N ASP A 15 10.52 21.85 9.73
CA ASP A 15 10.84 20.67 10.52
C ASP A 15 10.13 20.75 11.89
N ASP A 16 9.83 19.58 12.48
CA ASP A 16 9.13 19.43 13.76
C ASP A 16 7.75 20.09 13.83
N ALA A 17 7.16 20.43 12.66
CA ALA A 17 5.84 21.03 12.61
C ALA A 17 4.77 20.06 13.12
N VAL A 18 3.83 20.58 13.91
CA VAL A 18 2.65 19.86 14.36
C VAL A 18 1.42 20.57 13.81
N ILE A 19 0.62 19.85 13.03
CA ILE A 19 -0.63 20.38 12.48
C ILE A 19 -1.80 19.50 12.91
N THR A 20 -2.98 20.11 13.02
CA THR A 20 -4.25 19.40 13.21
C THR A 20 -5.13 19.66 12.02
N VAL A 21 -5.72 18.60 11.48
CA VAL A 21 -6.64 18.62 10.35
C VAL A 21 -7.96 18.04 10.80
N GLU A 22 -9.05 18.74 10.49
CA GLU A 22 -10.41 18.35 10.84
C GLU A 22 -11.38 18.57 9.68
N GLY A 23 -12.45 17.81 9.64
CA GLY A 23 -13.55 17.97 8.69
C GLY A 23 -13.28 17.38 7.31
N SER A 24 -14.02 17.84 6.31
CA SER A 24 -14.01 17.25 4.97
C SER A 24 -13.58 18.27 3.92
N THR A 25 -12.81 17.80 2.95
CA THR A 25 -12.40 18.63 1.81
C THR A 25 -12.36 17.80 0.52
N SER A 26 -12.67 18.46 -0.60
CA SER A 26 -12.43 17.93 -1.93
C SER A 26 -11.33 18.73 -2.62
N ASN A 27 -10.55 18.06 -3.46
CA ASN A 27 -9.49 18.65 -4.27
C ASN A 27 -8.48 19.52 -3.47
N SER A 28 -8.16 19.04 -2.26
CA SER A 28 -7.10 19.60 -1.41
C SER A 28 -6.14 18.50 -1.00
N ARG A 29 -4.85 18.82 -0.93
CA ARG A 29 -3.81 17.86 -0.56
C ARG A 29 -2.79 18.46 0.40
N ILE A 30 -2.17 17.60 1.20
CA ILE A 30 -1.08 17.96 2.12
C ILE A 30 0.21 17.36 1.57
N VAL A 31 1.24 18.18 1.42
CA VAL A 31 2.59 17.76 1.00
C VAL A 31 3.59 18.07 2.10
N VAL A 32 4.17 17.05 2.68
CA VAL A 32 5.19 17.16 3.71
C VAL A 32 6.56 17.25 3.06
N THR A 33 7.23 18.37 3.24
CA THR A 33 8.61 18.64 2.78
C THR A 33 9.56 18.97 3.93
N GLY A 34 9.08 19.09 5.17
CA GLY A 34 9.85 19.13 6.40
C GLY A 34 10.15 17.74 6.96
N ASN A 35 10.97 17.66 8.00
CA ASN A 35 11.26 16.43 8.74
C ASN A 35 10.51 16.41 10.08
N ASN A 36 10.24 15.23 10.62
CA ASN A 36 9.54 15.02 11.89
C ASN A 36 8.18 15.71 11.98
N VAL A 37 7.50 15.88 10.86
CA VAL A 37 6.20 16.53 10.82
C VAL A 37 5.15 15.63 11.45
N THR A 38 4.36 16.17 12.37
CA THR A 38 3.21 15.46 12.97
C THR A 38 1.91 16.01 12.39
N ILE A 39 1.09 15.12 11.85
CA ILE A 39 -0.25 15.42 11.31
C ILE A 39 -1.27 14.73 12.19
N ASN A 40 -1.97 15.50 13.03
CA ASN A 40 -3.11 15.01 13.79
C ASN A 40 -4.35 15.03 12.88
N LEU A 41 -4.89 13.86 12.56
CA LEU A 41 -6.13 13.72 11.81
C LEU A 41 -7.27 13.44 12.79
N ASN A 42 -8.27 14.31 12.80
CA ASN A 42 -9.43 14.21 13.68
C ASN A 42 -10.73 14.21 12.86
N ALA A 43 -11.25 13.02 12.59
CA ALA A 43 -12.44 12.80 11.78
C ALA A 43 -12.36 13.51 10.41
N VAL A 44 -11.28 13.25 9.66
CA VAL A 44 -10.97 13.90 8.39
C VAL A 44 -11.44 13.06 7.22
N SER A 45 -12.04 13.71 6.22
CA SER A 45 -12.29 13.11 4.91
C SER A 45 -11.67 13.96 3.80
N MET A 46 -10.68 13.42 3.11
CA MET A 46 -10.03 14.06 1.95
C MET A 46 -10.27 13.27 0.69
N LEU A 47 -10.85 13.93 -0.32
CA LEU A 47 -11.10 13.36 -1.64
C LEU A 47 -10.36 14.18 -2.71
N LEU A 48 -9.49 13.56 -3.47
CA LEU A 48 -8.97 14.12 -4.73
C LEU A 48 -9.74 13.53 -5.91
N ASP A 49 -10.77 14.22 -6.37
CA ASP A 49 -11.71 13.75 -7.38
C ASP A 49 -11.20 14.00 -8.81
N ASP A 50 -10.84 15.23 -9.12
CA ASP A 50 -10.45 15.66 -10.47
C ASP A 50 -8.95 15.98 -10.61
N CYS A 51 -8.13 15.62 -9.63
CA CYS A 51 -6.74 16.07 -9.57
C CYS A 51 -5.78 14.89 -9.45
N ASN A 52 -4.67 14.95 -10.16
CA ASN A 52 -3.57 14.02 -10.02
C ASN A 52 -2.85 14.23 -8.67
N GLY A 53 -2.46 13.13 -8.03
CA GLY A 53 -1.69 13.14 -6.79
C GLY A 53 -2.39 12.41 -5.65
N SER A 54 -1.84 12.56 -4.48
CA SER A 54 -2.31 11.91 -3.24
C SER A 54 -2.87 12.94 -2.26
N PRO A 55 -3.94 12.62 -1.51
CA PRO A 55 -4.43 13.46 -0.41
C PRO A 55 -3.32 13.85 0.57
N ILE A 56 -2.45 12.89 0.91
CA ILE A 56 -1.26 13.15 1.72
C ILE A 56 -0.05 12.61 0.98
N GLU A 57 0.99 13.42 0.89
CA GLU A 57 2.29 13.05 0.31
C GLU A 57 3.42 13.32 1.30
N ILE A 58 4.25 12.33 1.54
CA ILE A 58 5.52 12.47 2.24
C ILE A 58 6.62 12.53 1.18
N ALA A 59 7.24 13.69 1.01
CA ALA A 59 8.27 13.89 0.00
C ALA A 59 9.51 13.01 0.27
N ALA A 60 10.28 12.77 -0.77
CA ALA A 60 11.47 11.91 -0.70
C ALA A 60 12.44 12.33 0.43
N ASN A 61 12.93 11.34 1.16
CA ASN A 61 13.85 11.51 2.30
C ASN A 61 13.30 12.37 3.45
N LYS A 62 11.98 12.44 3.60
CA LYS A 62 11.29 13.15 4.68
C LYS A 62 10.62 12.19 5.64
N THR A 63 10.34 12.69 6.85
CA THR A 63 9.71 11.89 7.90
C THR A 63 8.46 12.56 8.40
N ALA A 64 7.40 11.76 8.57
CA ALA A 64 6.13 12.24 9.11
C ALA A 64 5.48 11.19 10.01
N THR A 65 4.73 11.68 10.99
CA THR A 65 3.85 10.87 11.83
C THR A 65 2.41 11.32 11.65
N ILE A 66 1.52 10.40 11.32
CA ILE A 66 0.08 10.61 11.35
C ILE A 66 -0.45 10.06 12.67
N VAL A 67 -1.12 10.93 13.43
CA VAL A 67 -1.81 10.58 14.68
C VAL A 67 -3.30 10.62 14.43
N LEU A 68 -3.96 9.49 14.61
CA LEU A 68 -5.38 9.30 14.29
C LEU A 68 -6.27 9.55 15.51
N SER A 69 -7.36 10.25 15.30
CA SER A 69 -8.50 10.37 16.20
C SER A 69 -9.80 10.30 15.41
N GLY A 70 -10.76 9.50 15.87
CA GLY A 70 -12.01 9.26 15.16
C GLY A 70 -11.83 8.49 13.85
N GLU A 71 -12.78 8.66 12.93
CA GLU A 71 -12.79 7.99 11.62
C GLU A 71 -12.22 8.92 10.55
N ASN A 72 -11.17 8.50 9.87
CA ASN A 72 -10.50 9.27 8.83
C ASN A 72 -10.52 8.53 7.50
N GLN A 73 -10.67 9.27 6.40
CA GLN A 73 -10.69 8.71 5.04
C GLN A 73 -9.83 9.55 4.10
N MET A 74 -8.98 8.88 3.34
CA MET A 74 -8.17 9.46 2.27
C MET A 74 -8.47 8.73 0.96
N THR A 75 -8.92 9.47 -0.04
CA THR A 75 -9.29 8.90 -1.34
C THR A 75 -8.60 9.67 -2.47
N ALA A 76 -7.74 9.00 -3.21
CA ALA A 76 -7.30 9.46 -4.51
C ALA A 76 -8.24 8.84 -5.56
N PHE A 77 -8.77 9.64 -6.49
CA PHE A 77 -9.71 9.14 -7.49
C PHE A 77 -9.09 9.09 -8.89
N ALA A 78 -8.48 10.20 -9.33
CA ALA A 78 -7.97 10.29 -10.69
C ALA A 78 -6.61 9.62 -10.89
N ALA A 79 -5.62 9.93 -10.05
CA ALA A 79 -4.29 9.33 -10.12
C ALA A 79 -3.52 9.57 -8.82
N GLY A 80 -2.92 8.53 -8.26
CA GLY A 80 -2.05 8.60 -7.09
C GLY A 80 -2.43 7.59 -5.99
N PRO A 81 -1.48 7.26 -5.13
CA PRO A 81 -1.76 6.56 -3.88
C PRO A 81 -2.70 7.38 -2.98
N GLY A 82 -3.48 6.70 -2.15
CA GLY A 82 -4.26 7.40 -1.13
C GLY A 82 -3.38 8.15 -0.13
N ILE A 83 -2.24 7.56 0.25
CA ILE A 83 -1.13 8.24 0.93
C ILE A 83 0.16 7.86 0.21
N LEU A 84 0.85 8.87 -0.33
CA LEU A 84 2.11 8.68 -1.04
C LEU A 84 3.30 8.77 -0.08
N VAL A 85 4.11 7.72 -0.04
CA VAL A 85 5.36 7.64 0.73
C VAL A 85 6.51 7.45 -0.25
N ASN A 86 7.14 8.55 -0.63
CA ASN A 86 8.22 8.56 -1.62
C ASN A 86 9.49 7.84 -1.13
N GLN A 87 10.37 7.52 -2.05
CA GLN A 87 11.66 6.88 -1.78
C GLN A 87 12.44 7.58 -0.66
N GLY A 88 12.94 6.80 0.29
CA GLY A 88 13.69 7.31 1.45
C GLY A 88 12.83 8.02 2.49
N ALA A 89 11.54 8.25 2.21
CA ALA A 89 10.64 8.81 3.23
C ALA A 89 10.28 7.77 4.29
N THR A 90 9.89 8.25 5.46
CA THR A 90 9.33 7.40 6.53
C THR A 90 8.00 7.98 6.98
N LEU A 91 6.96 7.17 6.89
CA LEU A 91 5.64 7.44 7.44
C LEU A 91 5.41 6.54 8.66
N THR A 92 5.10 7.15 9.80
CA THR A 92 4.58 6.43 10.98
C THR A 92 3.09 6.74 11.14
N ILE A 93 2.28 5.72 11.42
CA ILE A 93 0.85 5.85 11.70
C ILE A 93 0.57 5.30 13.09
N GLN A 94 -0.10 6.09 13.91
CA GLN A 94 -0.50 5.72 15.28
C GLN A 94 -1.87 6.32 15.62
N GLY A 95 -2.58 5.69 16.54
CA GLY A 95 -3.89 6.17 17.00
C GLY A 95 -4.38 5.37 18.20
N SER A 96 -5.47 5.78 18.81
CA SER A 96 -6.17 4.97 19.80
C SER A 96 -6.75 3.70 19.16
N SER A 97 -7.12 2.71 19.96
CA SER A 97 -7.62 1.42 19.46
C SER A 97 -8.94 1.51 18.69
N ASP A 98 -9.66 2.61 18.80
CA ASP A 98 -10.91 2.94 18.10
C ASP A 98 -10.75 3.97 16.98
N ALA A 99 -9.57 4.57 16.85
CA ALA A 99 -9.28 5.50 15.76
C ALA A 99 -9.03 4.74 14.46
N ALA A 100 -9.70 5.16 13.39
CA ALA A 100 -9.64 4.49 12.10
C ALA A 100 -9.10 5.39 10.99
N LEU A 101 -8.39 4.77 10.05
CA LEU A 101 -7.96 5.37 8.81
C LEU A 101 -8.29 4.43 7.64
N THR A 102 -9.15 4.89 6.74
CA THR A 102 -9.45 4.17 5.51
C THR A 102 -8.83 4.90 4.33
N VAL A 103 -8.05 4.20 3.52
CA VAL A 103 -7.25 4.78 2.45
C VAL A 103 -7.51 4.04 1.14
N TYR A 104 -7.86 4.80 0.11
CA TYR A 104 -8.07 4.29 -1.23
C TYR A 104 -7.06 4.92 -2.20
N GLY A 105 -6.27 4.09 -2.87
CA GLY A 105 -5.52 4.50 -4.06
C GLY A 105 -6.46 4.81 -5.21
N ALA A 106 -5.98 5.50 -6.23
CA ALA A 106 -6.78 5.77 -7.41
C ALA A 106 -7.03 4.48 -8.19
N LYS A 107 -8.29 4.34 -8.65
CA LYS A 107 -8.73 3.32 -9.58
C LYS A 107 -8.71 3.94 -10.98
N GLN A 108 -8.06 3.29 -11.91
CA GLN A 108 -8.18 3.70 -13.31
C GLN A 108 -9.58 3.37 -13.81
N ASP A 109 -10.42 4.38 -13.95
CA ASP A 109 -11.68 4.22 -14.68
C ASP A 109 -11.41 3.97 -16.17
N GLU A 110 -12.28 3.19 -16.80
CA GLU A 110 -12.28 2.84 -18.23
C GLU A 110 -12.48 4.07 -19.17
N MET A 111 -12.12 5.27 -18.75
CA MET A 111 -12.33 6.52 -19.49
C MET A 111 -11.37 6.76 -20.65
N TYR A 112 -10.74 5.71 -21.18
CA TYR A 112 -10.10 5.78 -22.52
C TYR A 112 -10.83 4.90 -23.53
N ASP A 113 -12.05 5.30 -23.86
CA ASP A 113 -12.70 4.85 -25.09
C ASP A 113 -12.10 5.62 -26.28
N GLY A 114 -11.16 4.97 -26.94
CA GLY A 114 -10.79 5.31 -28.32
C GLY A 114 -9.65 6.30 -28.53
N GLY A 115 -8.44 5.97 -28.15
CA GLY A 115 -7.29 6.74 -28.63
C GLY A 115 -5.93 6.22 -28.13
N ASP A 116 -5.17 5.67 -29.05
CA ASP A 116 -3.75 5.35 -28.97
C ASP A 116 -3.28 4.64 -27.67
N ALA A 117 -3.26 3.32 -27.71
CA ALA A 117 -2.82 2.44 -26.64
C ALA A 117 -1.35 2.67 -26.15
N SER A 118 -0.64 3.61 -26.73
CA SER A 118 0.72 3.98 -26.35
C SER A 118 0.80 5.01 -25.22
N ALA A 119 -0.32 5.63 -24.84
CA ALA A 119 -0.40 6.64 -23.76
C ALA A 119 -1.25 6.19 -22.56
N ALA A 120 -1.96 5.09 -22.65
CA ALA A 120 -2.67 4.49 -21.52
C ALA A 120 -1.67 3.67 -20.68
N LEU A 121 -0.86 4.33 -19.88
CA LEU A 121 -0.17 3.69 -18.78
C LEU A 121 -1.26 3.18 -17.83
N ALA A 122 -1.55 1.89 -17.93
CA ALA A 122 -2.42 1.19 -17.01
C ALA A 122 -1.77 1.28 -15.62
N CYS A 123 -2.29 2.14 -14.77
CA CYS A 123 -1.61 2.54 -13.56
C CYS A 123 -2.46 2.16 -12.37
N GLY A 124 -2.06 1.14 -11.64
CA GLY A 124 -2.63 0.81 -10.35
C GLY A 124 -1.92 1.55 -9.23
N TYR A 125 -2.67 2.14 -8.33
CA TYR A 125 -2.11 2.92 -7.25
C TYR A 125 -2.29 2.24 -5.91
N ALA A 126 -1.22 2.28 -5.07
CA ALA A 126 -1.28 1.77 -3.72
C ALA A 126 -2.32 2.51 -2.86
N GLY A 127 -2.91 1.81 -1.89
CA GLY A 127 -3.65 2.49 -0.83
C GLY A 127 -2.70 3.40 -0.05
N ILE A 128 -1.70 2.82 0.61
CA ILE A 128 -0.62 3.54 1.29
C ILE A 128 0.70 3.06 0.69
N GLY A 129 1.48 3.95 0.08
CA GLY A 129 2.77 3.51 -0.44
C GLY A 129 3.39 4.33 -1.54
N GLY A 130 4.08 3.64 -2.45
CA GLY A 130 4.87 4.25 -3.50
C GLY A 130 4.07 4.73 -4.70
N PRO A 131 4.69 5.57 -5.52
CA PRO A 131 4.11 6.03 -6.77
C PRO A 131 4.11 4.89 -7.81
N ASN A 132 3.41 5.12 -8.90
CA ASN A 132 3.58 4.34 -10.12
C ASN A 132 4.84 4.76 -10.86
N HIS A 133 5.41 3.81 -11.57
CA HIS A 133 6.59 4.07 -12.38
C HIS A 133 6.50 3.42 -13.76
N SER A 134 7.36 3.83 -14.68
CA SER A 134 7.53 3.19 -15.97
C SER A 134 8.45 1.97 -15.88
N TYR A 135 8.27 1.02 -16.78
CA TYR A 135 9.02 -0.24 -16.84
C TYR A 135 10.56 -0.09 -16.89
N ASP A 136 11.08 1.06 -17.25
CA ASP A 136 12.51 1.28 -17.53
C ASP A 136 13.30 1.92 -16.37
N GLY A 137 12.75 2.01 -15.15
CA GLY A 137 13.36 2.70 -14.01
C GLY A 137 13.91 1.80 -12.91
N PRO A 138 14.68 2.36 -11.97
CA PRO A 138 14.96 1.70 -10.71
C PRO A 138 13.63 1.50 -9.97
N PHE A 139 13.39 0.32 -9.41
CA PHE A 139 12.07 -0.08 -8.89
C PHE A 139 11.84 0.23 -7.40
N ASP A 140 12.79 0.87 -6.71
CA ASP A 140 12.76 1.15 -5.27
C ASP A 140 12.22 2.55 -4.97
N TYR A 141 10.93 2.74 -5.22
CA TYR A 141 10.30 4.07 -5.09
C TYR A 141 9.47 4.25 -3.82
N THR A 142 9.15 3.17 -3.12
CA THR A 142 8.39 3.22 -1.88
C THR A 142 9.33 3.43 -0.68
N GLY A 143 8.98 4.34 0.20
CA GLY A 143 9.69 4.58 1.44
C GLY A 143 9.39 3.53 2.53
N THR A 144 9.61 3.91 3.78
CA THR A 144 9.29 3.09 4.95
C THR A 144 7.90 3.45 5.47
N ILE A 145 7.07 2.43 5.67
CA ILE A 145 5.73 2.55 6.23
C ILE A 145 5.71 1.82 7.56
N ARG A 146 5.45 2.54 8.65
CA ARG A 146 5.41 2.01 10.01
C ARG A 146 4.03 2.22 10.62
N ILE A 147 3.38 1.15 11.04
CA ILE A 147 2.08 1.18 11.70
C ILE A 147 2.27 0.70 13.15
N GLU A 148 2.00 1.59 14.10
CA GLU A 148 2.18 1.32 15.52
C GLU A 148 0.86 1.00 16.23
N SER A 149 -0.24 1.58 15.79
CA SER A 149 -1.57 1.37 16.40
C SER A 149 -2.70 1.96 15.56
N GLY A 150 -3.95 1.71 15.96
CA GLY A 150 -5.15 2.16 15.27
C GLY A 150 -5.77 1.08 14.38
N ILE A 151 -6.84 1.44 13.67
CA ILE A 151 -7.52 0.59 12.69
C ILE A 151 -7.20 1.14 11.29
N ILE A 152 -6.44 0.39 10.52
CA ILE A 152 -5.97 0.83 9.19
C ILE A 152 -6.59 -0.06 8.12
N ASN A 153 -7.35 0.54 7.20
CA ASN A 153 -7.91 -0.14 6.04
C ASN A 153 -7.31 0.49 4.78
N ALA A 154 -6.46 -0.22 4.08
CA ALA A 154 -5.76 0.26 2.90
C ALA A 154 -6.14 -0.57 1.67
N TYR A 155 -6.65 0.11 0.65
CA TYR A 155 -7.12 -0.49 -0.59
C TYR A 155 -6.31 0.07 -1.76
N GLY A 156 -5.52 -0.79 -2.38
CA GLY A 156 -4.92 -0.52 -3.67
C GLY A 156 -5.80 -1.05 -4.80
N PHE A 157 -5.60 -0.56 -6.00
CA PHE A 157 -6.34 -1.01 -7.18
C PHE A 157 -5.38 -1.39 -8.30
N ASP A 158 -5.81 -2.27 -9.17
CA ASP A 158 -5.05 -2.74 -10.32
C ASP A 158 -3.64 -3.26 -9.92
N TYR A 159 -2.56 -2.62 -10.34
CA TYR A 159 -1.18 -2.97 -9.98
C TYR A 159 -0.70 -2.35 -8.65
N GLY A 160 -1.55 -1.67 -7.90
CA GLY A 160 -1.18 -1.04 -6.64
C GLY A 160 -1.48 -1.91 -5.43
N ALA A 161 -0.51 -2.10 -4.54
CA ALA A 161 -0.68 -2.84 -3.30
C ALA A 161 -1.66 -2.14 -2.34
N GLY A 162 -2.31 -2.90 -1.45
CA GLY A 162 -3.02 -2.29 -0.34
C GLY A 162 -2.08 -1.41 0.49
N ILE A 163 -0.95 -1.99 0.92
CA ILE A 163 0.18 -1.26 1.55
C ILE A 163 1.46 -1.68 0.84
N GLY A 164 2.17 -0.73 0.22
CA GLY A 164 3.43 -0.98 -0.46
C GLY A 164 3.60 -0.31 -1.80
N GLY A 165 3.96 -1.04 -2.85
CA GLY A 165 4.26 -0.47 -4.17
C GLY A 165 3.03 -0.12 -5.00
N GLY A 166 3.13 0.94 -5.79
CA GLY A 166 2.29 1.16 -6.96
C GLY A 166 2.78 0.32 -8.14
N ASP A 167 2.23 0.55 -9.34
CA ASP A 167 2.66 -0.16 -10.55
C ASP A 167 4.16 0.01 -10.81
N TYR A 168 4.85 -1.10 -11.12
CA TYR A 168 6.32 -1.17 -11.25
C TYR A 168 7.11 -0.58 -10.07
N SER A 169 6.53 -0.58 -8.87
CA SER A 169 7.19 -0.11 -7.67
C SER A 169 7.36 -1.23 -6.64
N SER A 170 8.50 -1.26 -5.98
CA SER A 170 8.75 -2.16 -4.86
C SER A 170 7.87 -1.82 -3.66
N GLY A 171 7.67 -2.79 -2.76
CA GLY A 171 6.88 -2.60 -1.55
C GLY A 171 7.50 -1.67 -0.51
N GLY A 172 8.79 -1.37 -0.62
CA GLY A 172 9.52 -0.61 0.41
C GLY A 172 9.75 -1.41 1.69
N ASN A 173 9.99 -0.73 2.79
CA ASN A 173 10.07 -1.36 4.10
C ASN A 173 8.75 -1.16 4.84
N ILE A 174 8.13 -2.24 5.29
CA ILE A 174 6.84 -2.21 5.98
C ILE A 174 6.99 -2.82 7.36
N GLU A 175 6.65 -2.04 8.40
CA GLU A 175 6.69 -2.45 9.79
C GLU A 175 5.28 -2.30 10.39
N ILE A 176 4.68 -3.39 10.85
CA ILE A 176 3.38 -3.40 11.54
C ILE A 176 3.61 -3.92 12.95
N LEU A 177 3.57 -3.02 13.91
CA LEU A 177 3.97 -3.26 15.30
C LEU A 177 2.79 -3.25 16.26
N GLY A 178 1.60 -2.89 15.78
CA GLY A 178 0.36 -2.83 16.54
C GLY A 178 -0.85 -2.52 15.68
N GLY A 179 -2.03 -2.55 16.29
CA GLY A 179 -3.29 -2.19 15.66
C GLY A 179 -3.94 -3.30 14.84
N GLN A 180 -5.02 -2.94 14.16
CA GLN A 180 -5.75 -3.81 13.25
C GLN A 180 -5.54 -3.29 11.81
N VAL A 181 -4.91 -4.09 10.97
CA VAL A 181 -4.56 -3.70 9.62
C VAL A 181 -5.27 -4.60 8.61
N THR A 182 -6.04 -4.00 7.72
CA THR A 182 -6.60 -4.64 6.53
C THR A 182 -5.95 -4.02 5.30
N ALA A 183 -5.25 -4.83 4.53
CA ALA A 183 -4.56 -4.38 3.33
C ALA A 183 -4.96 -5.27 2.15
N ILE A 184 -5.64 -4.68 1.17
CA ILE A 184 -6.23 -5.41 0.06
C ILE A 184 -5.84 -4.74 -1.25
N ASN A 185 -5.34 -5.55 -2.21
CA ASN A 185 -5.47 -5.16 -3.60
C ASN A 185 -6.88 -5.55 -4.05
N ALA A 186 -7.72 -4.56 -4.32
CA ALA A 186 -9.10 -4.78 -4.73
C ALA A 186 -9.16 -5.21 -6.20
N PRO A 187 -9.68 -6.40 -6.53
CA PRO A 187 -9.87 -6.80 -7.91
C PRO A 187 -10.97 -5.94 -8.55
N VAL A 188 -10.69 -5.43 -9.73
CA VAL A 188 -11.68 -4.70 -10.52
C VAL A 188 -12.73 -5.65 -11.10
N ASP A 189 -12.32 -6.83 -11.56
CA ASP A 189 -13.18 -7.94 -11.92
C ASP A 189 -12.36 -9.24 -11.76
N ILE A 190 -12.89 -10.20 -11.00
CA ILE A 190 -12.29 -11.53 -10.83
C ILE A 190 -12.23 -12.33 -12.16
N ASN A 191 -13.00 -11.90 -13.17
CA ASN A 191 -13.04 -12.53 -14.48
C ASN A 191 -12.22 -11.77 -15.54
N ASP A 192 -11.61 -10.65 -15.20
CA ASP A 192 -10.76 -9.93 -16.13
C ASP A 192 -9.37 -10.58 -16.18
N TRP A 193 -9.14 -11.38 -17.21
CA TRP A 193 -7.88 -12.05 -17.54
C TRP A 193 -6.75 -11.07 -17.93
N THR A 194 -6.98 -9.77 -17.88
CA THR A 194 -5.96 -8.73 -18.10
C THR A 194 -5.10 -8.50 -16.86
N SER A 195 -4.84 -9.54 -16.08
CA SER A 195 -3.70 -9.73 -15.15
C SER A 195 -3.19 -8.52 -14.36
N LYS A 196 -4.00 -7.53 -14.07
CA LYS A 196 -3.66 -6.43 -13.19
C LYS A 196 -3.66 -6.92 -11.75
N SER A 197 -2.50 -7.00 -11.12
CA SER A 197 -2.41 -7.55 -9.77
C SER A 197 -1.28 -6.96 -8.93
N ALA A 198 -1.53 -6.88 -7.64
CA ALA A 198 -0.56 -6.52 -6.64
C ALA A 198 -0.80 -7.26 -5.33
N SER A 199 0.16 -7.18 -4.43
CA SER A 199 0.05 -7.79 -3.12
C SER A 199 -0.93 -7.01 -2.21
N GLY A 200 -1.49 -7.69 -1.23
CA GLY A 200 -2.16 -6.98 -0.13
C GLY A 200 -1.15 -6.10 0.62
N ILE A 201 -0.04 -6.71 1.05
CA ILE A 201 1.11 -6.02 1.65
C ILE A 201 2.36 -6.42 0.87
N GLY A 202 3.03 -5.47 0.21
CA GLY A 202 4.25 -5.75 -0.55
C GLY A 202 4.36 -4.98 -1.86
N GLY A 203 4.93 -5.62 -2.88
CA GLY A 203 5.12 -5.01 -4.20
C GLY A 203 3.95 -5.22 -5.17
N SER A 204 4.02 -4.56 -6.30
CA SER A 204 3.19 -4.88 -7.47
C SER A 204 3.64 -6.18 -8.13
N GLN A 205 2.93 -6.60 -9.18
CA GLN A 205 3.25 -7.84 -9.91
C GLN A 205 4.71 -7.85 -10.38
N GLY A 206 5.45 -8.87 -9.97
CA GLY A 206 6.84 -9.04 -10.36
C GLY A 206 7.86 -8.18 -9.61
N MET A 207 7.42 -7.30 -8.74
CA MET A 207 8.29 -6.41 -7.99
C MET A 207 8.66 -6.99 -6.61
N HIS A 208 9.79 -6.51 -6.07
CA HIS A 208 10.23 -6.84 -4.72
C HIS A 208 9.27 -6.27 -3.69
N SER A 209 9.00 -6.98 -2.61
CA SER A 209 8.24 -6.40 -1.50
C SER A 209 9.12 -5.70 -0.47
N GLY A 210 10.43 -5.76 -0.63
CA GLY A 210 11.33 -5.23 0.37
C GLY A 210 11.28 -6.05 1.67
N LYS A 211 11.44 -5.38 2.80
CA LYS A 211 11.39 -6.01 4.12
C LYS A 211 10.01 -5.79 4.76
N ILE A 212 9.38 -6.87 5.20
CA ILE A 212 8.09 -6.83 5.90
C ILE A 212 8.27 -7.42 7.29
N ALA A 213 8.02 -6.61 8.33
CA ALA A 213 8.07 -7.03 9.71
C ALA A 213 6.70 -6.83 10.37
N ILE A 214 6.10 -7.90 10.89
CA ILE A 214 4.82 -7.88 11.60
C ILE A 214 5.05 -8.45 12.99
N SER A 215 4.72 -7.67 14.04
CA SER A 215 5.10 -8.00 15.40
C SER A 215 4.11 -7.41 16.40
N GLY A 216 3.96 -8.05 17.56
CA GLY A 216 3.16 -7.56 18.67
C GLY A 216 1.91 -8.41 18.93
N ASP A 217 1.63 -8.68 20.19
CA ASP A 217 0.52 -9.55 20.65
C ASP A 217 -0.88 -8.95 20.42
N THR A 218 -0.95 -7.64 20.23
CA THR A 218 -2.18 -6.90 19.87
C THR A 218 -2.29 -6.63 18.36
N THR A 219 -1.30 -7.05 17.58
CA THR A 219 -1.29 -6.83 16.14
C THR A 219 -2.16 -7.85 15.43
N VAL A 220 -3.12 -7.37 14.65
CA VAL A 220 -4.00 -8.18 13.80
C VAL A 220 -3.87 -7.71 12.35
N VAL A 221 -3.49 -8.59 11.44
CA VAL A 221 -3.31 -8.27 10.03
C VAL A 221 -4.17 -9.17 9.16
N ASN A 222 -4.94 -8.56 8.26
CA ASN A 222 -5.65 -9.23 7.18
C ASN A 222 -5.12 -8.68 5.85
N ALA A 223 -4.48 -9.51 5.07
CA ALA A 223 -3.90 -9.12 3.80
C ALA A 223 -4.43 -9.99 2.66
N GLN A 224 -4.79 -9.35 1.54
CA GLN A 224 -5.27 -10.06 0.37
C GLN A 224 -4.65 -9.48 -0.90
N GLY A 225 -3.93 -10.32 -1.62
CA GLY A 225 -3.46 -10.04 -2.98
C GLY A 225 -4.51 -10.44 -4.01
N SER A 226 -4.33 -9.99 -5.24
CA SER A 226 -5.19 -10.36 -6.37
C SER A 226 -4.42 -11.19 -7.41
N TYR A 227 -5.14 -11.88 -8.25
CA TYR A 227 -4.74 -12.78 -9.34
C TYR A 227 -3.40 -13.51 -9.09
N ALA A 228 -2.26 -12.95 -9.52
CA ALA A 228 -0.94 -13.58 -9.45
C ALA A 228 -0.07 -13.06 -8.28
N CYS A 229 -0.63 -12.33 -7.32
CA CYS A 229 0.15 -11.70 -6.25
C CYS A 229 -0.20 -12.21 -4.86
N ALA A 230 0.82 -12.20 -3.99
CA ALA A 230 0.71 -12.72 -2.63
C ALA A 230 -0.20 -11.86 -1.73
N GLY A 231 -0.79 -12.47 -0.71
CA GLY A 231 -1.42 -11.70 0.35
C GLY A 231 -0.41 -10.81 1.06
N ILE A 232 0.73 -11.41 1.47
CA ILE A 232 1.88 -10.70 2.04
C ILE A 232 3.13 -11.16 1.31
N GLY A 233 3.84 -10.23 0.67
CA GLY A 233 5.09 -10.53 -0.01
C GLY A 233 5.15 -10.01 -1.44
N GLY A 234 5.86 -10.75 -2.27
CA GLY A 234 6.18 -10.42 -3.66
C GLY A 234 7.42 -11.19 -4.09
N SER A 235 8.16 -10.70 -5.08
CA SER A 235 9.43 -11.31 -5.45
C SER A 235 10.52 -10.95 -4.43
N GLN A 236 11.35 -11.93 -4.02
CA GLN A 236 12.51 -11.72 -3.12
C GLN A 236 12.17 -10.97 -1.82
N SER A 237 11.15 -11.42 -1.12
CA SER A 237 10.67 -10.80 0.12
C SER A 237 11.48 -11.29 1.33
N ASP A 238 11.76 -10.39 2.27
CA ASP A 238 12.22 -10.72 3.62
C ASP A 238 11.06 -10.46 4.61
N ILE A 239 10.39 -11.55 5.02
CA ILE A 239 9.17 -11.47 5.82
C ILE A 239 9.43 -12.05 7.21
N THR A 240 9.19 -11.25 8.25
CA THR A 240 9.29 -11.69 9.64
C THR A 240 7.95 -11.44 10.34
N ILE A 241 7.37 -12.49 10.93
CA ILE A 241 6.13 -12.44 11.73
C ILE A 241 6.43 -13.00 13.11
N THR A 242 6.26 -12.21 14.16
CA THR A 242 6.73 -12.58 15.51
C THR A 242 5.91 -11.96 16.63
N ASN A 243 6.29 -12.27 17.88
CA ASN A 243 5.79 -11.65 19.11
C ASN A 243 4.26 -11.66 19.26
N GLY A 244 3.63 -12.81 19.00
CA GLY A 244 2.20 -12.99 19.23
C GLY A 244 1.27 -12.43 18.15
N ALA A 245 1.81 -11.80 17.08
CA ALA A 245 0.99 -11.23 16.01
C ALA A 245 0.03 -12.26 15.40
N THR A 246 -1.20 -11.83 15.12
CA THR A 246 -2.23 -12.65 14.45
C THR A 246 -2.35 -12.19 12.98
N VAL A 247 -2.06 -13.08 12.05
CA VAL A 247 -2.01 -12.76 10.63
C VAL A 247 -2.89 -13.71 9.82
N THR A 248 -3.76 -13.15 8.99
CA THR A 248 -4.47 -13.86 7.94
C THR A 248 -4.04 -13.30 6.59
N ALA A 249 -3.54 -14.16 5.72
CA ALA A 249 -3.07 -13.76 4.40
C ALA A 249 -3.66 -14.64 3.31
N ARG A 250 -4.15 -14.03 2.23
CA ARG A 250 -4.73 -14.71 1.06
C ARG A 250 -4.01 -14.26 -0.19
N GLY A 251 -3.39 -15.20 -0.90
CA GLY A 251 -2.88 -14.98 -2.24
C GLY A 251 -4.00 -14.97 -3.27
N GLY A 252 -3.72 -14.40 -4.42
CA GLY A 252 -4.55 -14.55 -5.60
C GLY A 252 -4.46 -15.95 -6.21
N GLU A 253 -5.04 -16.15 -7.39
CA GLU A 253 -5.24 -17.49 -7.99
C GLU A 253 -3.95 -18.32 -8.09
N SER A 254 -2.84 -17.68 -8.47
CA SER A 254 -1.54 -18.36 -8.70
C SER A 254 -0.47 -18.00 -7.69
N ALA A 255 -0.80 -17.36 -6.58
CA ALA A 255 0.17 -16.81 -5.64
C ALA A 255 0.02 -17.35 -4.22
N ALA A 256 1.12 -17.30 -3.47
CA ALA A 256 1.14 -17.71 -2.08
C ALA A 256 0.31 -16.77 -1.18
N GLY A 257 -0.23 -17.30 -0.09
CA GLY A 257 -0.78 -16.45 0.97
C GLY A 257 0.28 -15.53 1.55
N ILE A 258 1.43 -16.11 1.93
CA ILE A 258 2.63 -15.39 2.40
C ILE A 258 3.82 -15.87 1.58
N GLY A 259 4.52 -14.96 0.91
CA GLY A 259 5.74 -15.27 0.15
C GLY A 259 5.69 -14.80 -1.29
N GLY A 260 5.88 -15.73 -2.24
CA GLY A 260 6.05 -15.42 -3.64
C GLY A 260 4.75 -15.27 -4.44
N TYR A 261 4.91 -14.61 -5.58
CA TYR A 261 3.89 -14.57 -6.63
C TYR A 261 4.16 -15.67 -7.69
N ASP A 262 3.32 -15.77 -8.72
CA ASP A 262 3.58 -16.58 -9.90
C ASP A 262 4.88 -16.14 -10.58
N GLN A 263 5.69 -17.09 -11.10
CA GLN A 263 6.98 -16.87 -11.77
C GLN A 263 8.08 -16.22 -10.89
N ASN A 264 8.20 -16.66 -9.66
CA ASN A 264 9.16 -16.13 -8.69
C ASN A 264 10.61 -16.05 -9.24
N LYS A 265 11.16 -14.86 -9.29
CA LYS A 265 12.54 -14.59 -9.74
C LYS A 265 13.59 -14.70 -8.63
N GLY A 266 13.19 -15.08 -7.42
CA GLY A 266 14.10 -15.23 -6.27
C GLY A 266 13.39 -15.78 -5.04
N ALA A 267 14.17 -16.39 -4.15
CA ALA A 267 13.66 -16.96 -2.92
C ALA A 267 13.23 -15.85 -1.95
N SER A 268 12.08 -16.02 -1.33
CA SER A 268 11.65 -15.21 -0.20
C SER A 268 12.12 -15.85 1.10
N THR A 269 12.64 -15.04 2.03
CA THR A 269 12.92 -15.50 3.39
C THR A 269 11.69 -15.25 4.26
N ILE A 270 11.15 -16.30 4.85
CA ILE A 270 9.97 -16.20 5.72
C ILE A 270 10.32 -16.74 7.09
N THR A 271 10.26 -15.90 8.11
CA THR A 271 10.50 -16.24 9.51
C THR A 271 9.24 -16.03 10.32
N ILE A 272 8.71 -17.09 10.92
CA ILE A 272 7.54 -17.04 11.81
C ILE A 272 7.95 -17.61 13.16
N THR A 273 7.92 -16.76 14.19
CA THR A 273 8.43 -17.12 15.53
C THR A 273 7.66 -16.40 16.65
N GLY A 274 8.08 -16.56 17.88
CA GLY A 274 7.61 -15.76 19.01
C GLY A 274 6.10 -15.88 19.32
N GLY A 275 5.49 -17.04 19.06
CA GLY A 275 4.07 -17.26 19.35
C GLY A 275 3.10 -16.62 18.35
N ALA A 276 3.57 -16.18 17.18
CA ALA A 276 2.72 -15.65 16.12
C ALA A 276 1.68 -16.68 15.66
N LYS A 277 0.46 -16.22 15.38
CA LYS A 277 -0.67 -17.03 14.88
C LYS A 277 -0.90 -16.68 13.41
N VAL A 278 -0.59 -17.60 12.51
CA VAL A 278 -0.64 -17.33 11.08
C VAL A 278 -1.61 -18.29 10.39
N THR A 279 -2.52 -17.71 9.63
CA THR A 279 -3.41 -18.43 8.71
C THR A 279 -3.14 -17.94 7.30
N ALA A 280 -2.62 -18.79 6.45
CA ALA A 280 -2.24 -18.41 5.09
C ALA A 280 -2.92 -19.31 4.06
N PHE A 281 -3.55 -18.70 3.07
CA PHE A 281 -4.24 -19.38 1.98
C PHE A 281 -3.55 -19.02 0.67
N GLY A 282 -2.96 -20.01 0.00
CA GLY A 282 -2.51 -19.86 -1.38
C GLY A 282 -3.69 -19.94 -2.34
N GLY A 283 -3.46 -19.51 -3.57
CA GLY A 283 -4.38 -19.71 -4.68
C GLY A 283 -4.47 -21.18 -5.10
N LYS A 284 -5.08 -21.42 -6.26
CA LYS A 284 -5.45 -22.76 -6.73
C LYS A 284 -4.29 -23.76 -6.83
N GLU A 285 -3.11 -23.28 -7.23
CA GLU A 285 -1.90 -24.11 -7.40
C GLU A 285 -0.70 -23.56 -6.62
N ALA A 286 -0.95 -22.75 -5.60
CA ALA A 286 0.04 -22.05 -4.82
C ALA A 286 0.02 -22.45 -3.33
N SER A 287 1.16 -22.29 -2.67
CA SER A 287 1.31 -22.62 -1.25
C SER A 287 0.62 -21.58 -0.35
N GLY A 288 0.10 -22.00 0.80
CA GLY A 288 -0.30 -21.04 1.82
C GLY A 288 0.89 -20.17 2.26
N ILE A 289 2.03 -20.80 2.55
CA ILE A 289 3.30 -20.11 2.87
C ILE A 289 4.37 -20.66 1.93
N GLY A 290 5.10 -19.78 1.25
CA GLY A 290 6.17 -20.16 0.33
C GLY A 290 6.04 -19.52 -1.05
N GLN A 291 5.85 -20.34 -2.08
CA GLN A 291 5.90 -19.88 -3.47
C GLN A 291 4.53 -20.01 -4.16
N GLY A 292 4.33 -19.17 -5.17
CA GLY A 292 3.20 -19.26 -6.09
C GLY A 292 3.37 -20.39 -7.11
N GLU A 293 2.41 -20.52 -8.00
CA GLU A 293 2.43 -21.43 -9.15
C GLU A 293 3.64 -21.13 -10.04
N ASN A 294 4.15 -22.17 -10.76
CA ASN A 294 5.30 -22.05 -11.66
C ASN A 294 6.62 -21.57 -11.04
N SER A 295 6.68 -21.42 -9.73
CA SER A 295 7.94 -21.13 -9.04
C SER A 295 8.83 -22.37 -9.04
N ARG A 296 9.99 -22.32 -9.68
CA ARG A 296 10.97 -23.38 -9.58
C ARG A 296 11.54 -23.39 -8.17
N ALA A 297 11.44 -24.52 -7.48
CA ALA A 297 12.22 -24.74 -6.27
C ALA A 297 13.71 -24.59 -6.63
N VAL A 298 14.39 -23.68 -5.96
CA VAL A 298 15.84 -23.54 -6.02
C VAL A 298 16.46 -24.36 -4.91
#